data_91431e186c340af0d3c48439fa8cbe62
#
_entry.id   91431e186c340af0d3c48439fa8cbe62
#
_cell.length_a   1.000
_cell.length_b   1.000
_cell.length_c   1.000
_cell.angle_alpha   90.00
_cell.angle_beta   90.00
_cell.angle_gamma   90.00
#
_symmetry.space_group_name_H-M   'P 1'
#
loop_
_entity.id
_entity.type
_entity.pdbx_description
1 polymer ?
#
loop_
_entity_poly.entity_id
_entity_poly.type
_entity_poly.pdbx_seq_one_letter_code
_entity_poly.pdbx_strand_id
1 'polypeptide(L)'
;MTDKTEIRTDGAPAPAWTFSQGVRKGPILQVSGQGPQDPATGEYLYRGDVRAQTRRTLENVKAIVEAGGATIEDVVMFRVYLTQRADFPLMNEVYAEFIEENVRPGGVKPCRTTVFVELPQEPMLVEIDAQAVIG
;
A
#
# COMPACT_ATOMS: atom_id res chain seq x y z
N MET A 1 -20.39 17.03 12.33
CA MET A 1 -18.96 17.02 12.02
C MET A 1 -18.42 15.61 12.18
N THR A 2 -17.61 15.15 11.25
CA THR A 2 -17.05 13.81 11.29
C THR A 2 -15.67 13.85 11.88
N ASP A 3 -15.44 13.10 12.94
CA ASP A 3 -14.14 13.00 13.54
C ASP A 3 -13.26 12.03 12.75
N LYS A 4 -11.96 12.24 12.88
CA LYS A 4 -10.94 11.41 12.28
C LYS A 4 -10.80 10.12 13.11
N THR A 5 -10.86 8.97 12.45
CA THR A 5 -10.76 7.66 13.09
C THR A 5 -9.45 6.98 12.67
N GLU A 6 -8.71 6.51 13.64
CA GLU A 6 -7.50 5.72 13.39
C GLU A 6 -7.88 4.32 12.93
N ILE A 7 -7.16 3.81 11.92
CA ILE A 7 -7.30 2.43 11.45
C ILE A 7 -6.13 1.64 12.02
N ARG A 8 -6.43 0.51 12.67
CA ARG A 8 -5.44 -0.41 13.22
C ARG A 8 -5.77 -1.83 12.81
N THR A 9 -4.74 -2.59 12.43
CA THR A 9 -4.89 -4.00 12.12
C THR A 9 -3.57 -4.73 12.36
N ASP A 10 -3.68 -5.97 12.80
CA ASP A 10 -2.53 -6.87 12.91
C ASP A 10 -2.13 -7.46 11.55
N GLY A 11 -2.94 -7.25 10.53
CA GLY A 11 -2.67 -7.68 9.15
C GLY A 11 -1.65 -6.82 8.41
N ALA A 12 -1.19 -5.73 9.04
CA ALA A 12 -0.14 -4.86 8.53
C ALA A 12 0.83 -4.52 9.65
N PRO A 13 2.06 -4.07 9.35
CA PRO A 13 3.04 -3.78 10.40
C PRO A 13 2.60 -2.61 11.27
N ALA A 14 2.88 -2.70 12.57
CA ALA A 14 2.65 -1.60 13.49
C ALA A 14 3.54 -0.42 13.11
N PRO A 15 3.05 0.83 13.20
CA PRO A 15 3.88 1.99 12.92
C PRO A 15 5.05 2.09 13.90
N ALA A 16 6.26 2.31 13.37
CA ALA A 16 7.46 2.44 14.19
C ALA A 16 7.63 3.85 14.75
N TRP A 17 6.96 4.83 14.17
CA TRP A 17 7.12 6.25 14.50
C TRP A 17 5.76 6.90 14.71
N THR A 18 5.71 8.23 14.73
CA THR A 18 4.52 9.00 15.08
C THR A 18 3.58 9.12 13.86
N PHE A 19 2.85 8.05 13.56
CA PHE A 19 1.81 8.05 12.52
C PHE A 19 0.89 6.85 12.69
N SER A 20 -0.29 6.93 12.08
CA SER A 20 -1.25 5.83 12.04
C SER A 20 -1.02 4.96 10.81
N GLN A 21 -1.40 3.70 10.85
CA GLN A 21 -1.40 2.84 9.66
C GLN A 21 -2.30 3.45 8.58
N GLY A 22 -3.47 3.89 8.99
CA GLY A 22 -4.40 4.58 8.12
C GLY A 22 -5.35 5.45 8.93
N VAL A 23 -6.03 6.34 8.23
CA VAL A 23 -6.99 7.28 8.86
C VAL A 23 -8.22 7.33 7.98
N ARG A 24 -9.37 7.30 8.63
CA ARG A 24 -10.65 7.53 7.95
C ARG A 24 -11.31 8.78 8.50
N LYS A 25 -11.80 9.62 7.59
CA LYS A 25 -12.62 10.78 7.94
C LYS A 25 -13.70 10.94 6.88
N GLY A 26 -14.98 10.78 7.29
CA GLY A 26 -16.08 10.76 6.34
C GLY A 26 -15.88 9.61 5.35
N PRO A 27 -16.05 9.88 4.03
CA PRO A 27 -15.83 8.85 3.01
C PRO A 27 -14.35 8.65 2.64
N ILE A 28 -13.45 9.50 3.12
CA ILE A 28 -12.04 9.46 2.76
C ILE A 28 -11.28 8.50 3.68
N LEU A 29 -10.54 7.59 3.08
CA LEU A 29 -9.65 6.67 3.79
C LEU A 29 -8.26 6.81 3.20
N GLN A 30 -7.29 7.18 4.04
CA GLN A 30 -5.91 7.36 3.61
C GLN A 30 -5.04 6.32 4.30
N VAL A 31 -4.21 5.63 3.52
CA VAL A 31 -3.26 4.63 4.01
C VAL A 31 -1.88 5.26 4.01
N SER A 32 -1.15 5.15 5.13
CA SER A 32 0.25 5.57 5.20
C SER A 32 1.11 4.71 4.29
N GLY A 33 2.23 5.27 3.84
CA GLY A 33 3.19 4.53 3.04
C GLY A 33 3.57 3.21 3.70
N GLN A 34 3.43 2.12 2.97
CA GLN A 34 3.76 0.77 3.43
C GLN A 34 5.00 0.27 2.72
N GLY A 35 5.79 -0.51 3.41
CA GLY A 35 6.95 -1.20 2.84
C GLY A 35 6.78 -2.70 2.89
N PRO A 36 7.81 -3.45 2.46
CA PRO A 36 7.77 -4.91 2.40
C PRO A 36 8.03 -5.53 3.77
N GLN A 37 7.27 -5.13 4.77
CA GLN A 37 7.45 -5.58 6.15
C GLN A 37 6.55 -6.76 6.46
N ASP A 38 7.07 -7.66 7.29
CA ASP A 38 6.28 -8.71 7.90
C ASP A 38 5.29 -8.07 8.89
N PRO A 39 3.99 -8.34 8.77
CA PRO A 39 3.00 -7.71 9.66
C PRO A 39 3.20 -8.07 11.14
N ALA A 40 3.70 -9.26 11.43
CA ALA A 40 3.85 -9.73 12.82
C ALA A 40 5.11 -9.20 13.49
N THR A 41 6.21 -9.09 12.75
CA THR A 41 7.53 -8.76 13.32
C THR A 41 8.02 -7.37 12.95
N GLY A 42 7.52 -6.79 11.86
CA GLY A 42 8.01 -5.52 11.33
C GLY A 42 9.30 -5.66 10.54
N GLU A 43 9.84 -6.87 10.39
CA GLU A 43 11.07 -7.09 9.62
C GLU A 43 10.86 -6.78 8.14
N TYR A 44 11.86 -6.16 7.51
CA TYR A 44 11.86 -5.94 6.07
C TYR A 44 12.28 -7.22 5.37
N LEU A 45 11.45 -7.68 4.44
CA LEU A 45 11.58 -8.98 3.79
C LEU A 45 12.09 -8.85 2.36
N TYR A 46 12.54 -9.98 1.82
CA TYR A 46 12.84 -10.13 0.39
C TYR A 46 13.88 -9.14 -0.14
N ARG A 47 14.97 -8.94 0.62
CA ARG A 47 16.07 -8.07 0.20
C ARG A 47 16.50 -8.40 -1.23
N GLY A 48 16.56 -7.39 -2.09
CA GLY A 48 16.97 -7.53 -3.48
C GLY A 48 15.92 -8.08 -4.44
N ASP A 49 14.73 -8.41 -3.94
CA ASP A 49 13.65 -8.99 -4.76
C ASP A 49 12.45 -8.04 -4.81
N VAL A 50 12.42 -7.14 -5.80
CA VAL A 50 11.38 -6.13 -5.90
C VAL A 50 10.00 -6.73 -6.19
N ARG A 51 9.91 -7.85 -6.89
CA ARG A 51 8.62 -8.51 -7.13
C ARG A 51 7.99 -8.95 -5.81
N ALA A 52 8.74 -9.68 -5.00
CA ALA A 52 8.25 -10.16 -3.70
C ALA A 52 7.98 -8.99 -2.75
N GLN A 53 8.83 -7.97 -2.75
CA GLN A 53 8.62 -6.77 -1.95
C GLN A 53 7.34 -6.03 -2.34
N THR A 54 7.09 -5.91 -3.64
CA THR A 54 5.88 -5.24 -4.14
C THR A 54 4.61 -5.98 -3.69
N ARG A 55 4.61 -7.31 -3.80
CA ARG A 55 3.47 -8.12 -3.35
C ARG A 55 3.23 -7.93 -1.86
N ARG A 56 4.27 -8.03 -1.04
CA ARG A 56 4.14 -7.88 0.42
C ARG A 56 3.63 -6.49 0.78
N THR A 57 4.15 -5.46 0.13
CA THR A 57 3.74 -4.08 0.34
C THR A 57 2.26 -3.88 0.01
N LEU A 58 1.82 -4.38 -1.14
CA LEU A 58 0.41 -4.28 -1.56
C LEU A 58 -0.53 -5.04 -0.61
N GLU A 59 -0.11 -6.19 -0.09
CA GLU A 59 -0.90 -6.93 0.89
C GLU A 59 -1.04 -6.14 2.19
N ASN A 60 0.00 -5.42 2.61
CA ASN A 60 -0.07 -4.56 3.78
C ASN A 60 -1.06 -3.40 3.55
N VAL A 61 -1.00 -2.76 2.39
CA VAL A 61 -1.96 -1.70 2.02
C VAL A 61 -3.39 -2.25 2.04
N LYS A 62 -3.61 -3.41 1.43
CA LYS A 62 -4.93 -4.05 1.37
C LYS A 62 -5.49 -4.32 2.77
N ALA A 63 -4.67 -4.84 3.67
CA ALA A 63 -5.09 -5.11 5.04
C ALA A 63 -5.60 -3.85 5.75
N ILE A 64 -4.92 -2.73 5.55
CA ILE A 64 -5.31 -1.45 6.17
C ILE A 64 -6.60 -0.93 5.52
N VAL A 65 -6.72 -1.00 4.20
CA VAL A 65 -7.93 -0.60 3.48
C VAL A 65 -9.14 -1.36 4.00
N GLU A 66 -9.01 -2.68 4.15
CA GLU A 66 -10.11 -3.54 4.61
C GLU A 66 -10.44 -3.27 6.09
N ALA A 67 -9.44 -3.05 6.91
CA ALA A 67 -9.65 -2.71 8.32
C ALA A 67 -10.40 -1.37 8.47
N GLY A 68 -10.26 -0.48 7.50
CA GLY A 68 -10.96 0.80 7.47
C GLY A 68 -12.38 0.72 6.91
N GLY A 69 -12.83 -0.45 6.49
CA GLY A 69 -14.19 -0.65 6.00
C GLY A 69 -14.35 -0.50 4.49
N ALA A 70 -13.24 -0.52 3.74
CA ALA A 70 -13.25 -0.42 2.28
C ALA A 70 -12.66 -1.69 1.66
N THR A 71 -12.62 -1.74 0.35
CA THR A 71 -11.90 -2.77 -0.41
C THR A 71 -11.03 -2.08 -1.45
N ILE A 72 -10.19 -2.85 -2.13
CA ILE A 72 -9.36 -2.29 -3.20
C ILE A 72 -10.21 -1.69 -4.33
N GLU A 73 -11.46 -2.15 -4.49
CA GLU A 73 -12.41 -1.53 -5.43
C GLU A 73 -12.70 -0.06 -5.12
N ASP A 74 -12.53 0.34 -3.86
CA ASP A 74 -12.77 1.73 -3.42
C ASP A 74 -11.52 2.61 -3.56
N VAL A 75 -10.38 2.04 -3.86
CA VAL A 75 -9.13 2.80 -4.00
C VAL A 75 -9.16 3.61 -5.28
N VAL A 76 -8.96 4.91 -5.15
CA VAL A 76 -8.96 5.84 -6.30
C VAL A 76 -7.53 6.18 -6.74
N MET A 77 -6.55 6.05 -5.85
CA MET A 77 -5.17 6.43 -6.13
C MET A 77 -4.19 5.53 -5.38
N PHE A 78 -3.21 5.00 -6.10
CA PHE A 78 -1.99 4.43 -5.53
C PHE A 78 -0.80 5.31 -5.88
N ARG A 79 0.10 5.54 -4.90
CA ARG A 79 1.38 6.18 -5.17
C ARG A 79 2.48 5.17 -4.88
N VAL A 80 3.35 4.97 -5.86
CA VAL A 80 4.42 3.97 -5.80
C VAL A 80 5.76 4.70 -5.82
N TYR A 81 6.60 4.36 -4.85
CA TYR A 81 7.94 4.92 -4.69
C TYR A 81 8.94 3.78 -4.88
N LEU A 82 9.83 3.93 -5.86
CA LEU A 82 10.86 2.92 -6.17
C LEU A 82 12.24 3.54 -5.98
N THR A 83 13.24 2.72 -5.65
CA THR A 83 14.60 3.23 -5.47
C THR A 83 15.41 3.21 -6.76
N GLN A 84 15.01 2.43 -7.77
CA GLN A 84 15.77 2.34 -9.01
C GLN A 84 14.88 2.05 -10.21
N ARG A 85 15.26 2.61 -11.36
CA ARG A 85 14.48 2.51 -12.59
C ARG A 85 14.36 1.08 -13.11
N ALA A 86 15.38 0.26 -12.90
CA ALA A 86 15.37 -1.14 -13.34
C ALA A 86 14.22 -1.94 -12.74
N ASP A 87 13.71 -1.54 -11.58
CA ASP A 87 12.62 -2.23 -10.89
C ASP A 87 11.23 -1.87 -11.42
N PHE A 88 11.13 -0.83 -12.25
CA PHE A 88 9.82 -0.37 -12.73
C PHE A 88 9.03 -1.46 -13.47
N PRO A 89 9.59 -2.15 -14.48
CA PRO A 89 8.82 -3.20 -15.16
C PRO A 89 8.49 -4.38 -14.25
N LEU A 90 9.35 -4.71 -13.30
CA LEU A 90 9.13 -5.83 -12.37
C LEU A 90 8.00 -5.50 -11.38
N MET A 91 8.00 -4.28 -10.86
CA MET A 91 6.91 -3.78 -10.02
C MET A 91 5.58 -3.79 -10.79
N ASN A 92 5.61 -3.34 -12.04
CA ASN A 92 4.41 -3.29 -12.89
C ASN A 92 3.77 -4.65 -13.07
N GLU A 93 4.55 -5.73 -13.21
CA GLU A 93 4.04 -7.09 -13.32
C GLU A 93 3.21 -7.47 -12.10
N VAL A 94 3.76 -7.26 -10.92
CA VAL A 94 3.11 -7.63 -9.65
C VAL A 94 1.90 -6.74 -9.38
N TYR A 95 2.03 -5.45 -9.66
CA TYR A 95 0.92 -4.51 -9.52
C TYR A 95 -0.25 -4.92 -10.41
N ALA A 96 0.02 -5.28 -11.67
CA ALA A 96 -1.01 -5.72 -12.59
C ALA A 96 -1.74 -6.96 -12.08
N GLU A 97 -1.01 -7.96 -11.57
CA GLU A 97 -1.59 -9.16 -10.97
C GLU A 97 -2.48 -8.81 -9.78
N PHE A 98 -2.02 -7.92 -8.91
CA PHE A 98 -2.76 -7.50 -7.73
C PHE A 98 -4.07 -6.79 -8.10
N ILE A 99 -4.02 -5.89 -9.09
CA ILE A 99 -5.23 -5.20 -9.56
C ILE A 99 -6.20 -6.20 -10.19
N GLU A 100 -5.70 -7.15 -10.97
CA GLU A 100 -6.54 -8.17 -11.58
C GLU A 100 -7.25 -9.03 -10.53
N GLU A 101 -6.57 -9.33 -9.43
CA GLU A 101 -7.13 -10.12 -8.32
C GLU A 101 -8.16 -9.34 -7.49
N ASN A 102 -8.06 -8.02 -7.44
CA ASN A 102 -8.80 -7.20 -6.48
C ASN A 102 -9.79 -6.20 -7.10
N VAL A 103 -9.76 -6.03 -8.40
CA VAL A 103 -10.73 -5.21 -9.14
C VAL A 103 -11.45 -6.12 -10.10
N ARG A 104 -12.79 -6.07 -10.08
CA ARG A 104 -13.62 -6.96 -10.91
C ARG A 104 -13.33 -6.74 -12.40
N PRO A 105 -13.51 -7.78 -13.24
CA PRO A 105 -13.35 -7.63 -14.70
C PRO A 105 -14.23 -6.50 -15.23
N GLY A 106 -13.63 -5.59 -16.00
CA GLY A 106 -14.34 -4.42 -16.54
C GLY A 106 -14.54 -3.30 -15.52
N GLY A 107 -14.09 -3.48 -14.27
CA GLY A 107 -14.15 -2.42 -13.26
C GLY A 107 -13.14 -1.31 -13.53
N VAL A 108 -13.35 -0.17 -12.87
CA VAL A 108 -12.48 0.99 -13.03
C VAL A 108 -11.21 0.79 -12.20
N LYS A 109 -10.05 0.87 -12.87
CA LYS A 109 -8.75 0.78 -12.20
C LYS A 109 -8.47 2.07 -11.44
N PRO A 110 -7.76 1.99 -10.30
CA PRO A 110 -7.32 3.20 -9.60
C PRO A 110 -6.32 3.99 -10.44
N CYS A 111 -6.21 5.28 -10.17
CA CYS A 111 -5.11 6.09 -10.67
C CYS A 111 -3.81 5.65 -10.02
N ARG A 112 -2.69 5.89 -10.67
CA ARG A 112 -1.37 5.58 -10.10
C ARG A 112 -0.35 6.61 -10.54
N THR A 113 0.54 6.97 -9.60
CA THR A 113 1.75 7.76 -9.88
C THR A 113 2.94 6.98 -9.35
N THR A 114 4.03 6.93 -10.12
CA THR A 114 5.26 6.25 -9.73
C THR A 114 6.42 7.24 -9.81
N VAL A 115 7.23 7.29 -8.76
CA VAL A 115 8.43 8.14 -8.70
C VAL A 115 9.61 7.33 -8.18
N PHE A 116 10.83 7.82 -8.42
CA PHE A 116 12.07 7.21 -7.96
C PHE A 116 12.68 8.10 -6.89
N VAL A 117 12.96 7.52 -5.73
CA VAL A 117 13.35 8.25 -4.51
C VAL A 117 14.30 7.39 -3.68
N GLU A 118 14.87 7.98 -2.63
CA GLU A 118 15.47 7.21 -1.55
C GLU A 118 14.38 6.89 -0.54
N LEU A 119 14.43 5.70 0.06
CA LEU A 119 13.45 5.25 1.03
C LEU A 119 14.05 5.19 2.43
N PRO A 120 13.20 5.26 3.50
CA PRO A 120 13.69 5.42 4.88
C PRO A 120 14.58 4.29 5.38
N GLN A 121 14.36 3.06 4.91
CA GLN A 121 15.12 1.90 5.37
C GLN A 121 15.86 1.25 4.20
N GLU A 122 17.11 0.91 4.43
CA GLU A 122 18.02 0.43 3.38
C GLU A 122 17.50 -0.77 2.59
N PRO A 123 16.86 -1.80 3.20
CA PRO A 123 16.35 -2.93 2.42
C PRO A 123 15.17 -2.62 1.50
N MET A 124 14.50 -1.48 1.69
CA MET A 124 13.31 -1.14 0.91
C MET A 124 13.67 -0.81 -0.53
N LEU A 125 13.06 -1.52 -1.46
CA LEU A 125 13.11 -1.20 -2.89
C LEU A 125 11.85 -0.49 -3.35
N VAL A 126 10.77 -0.60 -2.56
CA VAL A 126 9.45 -0.07 -2.91
C VAL A 126 8.70 0.38 -1.66
N GLU A 127 7.92 1.44 -1.82
CA GLU A 127 6.94 1.90 -0.83
C GLU A 127 5.66 2.27 -1.59
N ILE A 128 4.50 2.01 -1.01
CA ILE A 128 3.22 2.30 -1.64
C ILE A 128 2.26 2.88 -0.62
N ASP A 129 1.60 3.98 -0.95
CA ASP A 129 0.46 4.48 -0.20
C ASP A 129 -0.79 4.48 -1.08
N ALA A 130 -1.95 4.69 -0.46
CA ALA A 130 -3.20 4.63 -1.20
C ALA A 130 -4.25 5.54 -0.57
N GLN A 131 -5.18 6.00 -1.40
CA GLN A 131 -6.37 6.70 -0.95
C GLN A 131 -7.60 5.98 -1.49
N ALA A 132 -8.55 5.70 -0.61
CA ALA A 132 -9.84 5.13 -0.96
C ALA A 132 -10.95 6.12 -0.63
N VAL A 133 -12.04 6.03 -1.37
CA VAL A 133 -13.24 6.83 -1.11
C VAL A 133 -14.43 5.87 -1.04
N ILE A 134 -15.11 5.88 0.10
CA ILE A 134 -16.24 4.98 0.36
C ILE A 134 -17.52 5.74 0.04
N GLY A 135 -18.30 5.19 -0.86
CA GLY A 135 -19.49 5.90 -1.31
C GLY A 135 -20.79 5.22 -1.07
#